data_75e73ba3ed9cbef8158786f37d13a916
#
_entry.id   75e73ba3ed9cbef8158786f37d13a916
#
_cell.length_a   1.000
_cell.length_b   1.000
_cell.length_c   1.000
_cell.angle_alpha   90.00
_cell.angle_beta   90.00
_cell.angle_gamma   90.00
#
_symmetry.space_group_name_H-M   'P 1'
#
loop_
_entity.id
_entity.type
_entity.pdbx_description
1 polymer ?
#
loop_
_entity_poly.entity_id
_entity_poly.type
_entity_poly.pdbx_seq_one_letter_code
_entity_poly.pdbx_strand_id
1 'polypeptide(L)'
;MNNLSALILAGGKSSRMGVNIVSKAFVKLNEKPLIDYVIQSIEPQVDSVLLSGSRTSLLGLSYPIIEDLGSRYSGPLAGLYSALESSLFDSNEYIVIVPCDGPFVPNNLVCKLHDAIKENDSDVCFIQYDGILQTTFSMWNTRVKESVKKAFLVNKDGGFKRLAAGLNSTFLPWPVTSVNPFFNINSKKDLNLAEAILCL
;
A
#
# COMPACT_ATOMS: atom_id res chain seq x y z
N MET A 1 22.53 7.28 -1.76
CA MET A 1 21.20 6.92 -2.32
C MET A 1 20.27 6.82 -1.15
N ASN A 2 19.12 7.48 -1.19
CA ASN A 2 18.16 7.38 -0.08
C ASN A 2 17.58 5.97 -0.14
N ASN A 3 17.75 5.17 0.93
CA ASN A 3 17.17 3.83 0.99
C ASN A 3 15.63 3.96 0.92
N LEU A 4 15.05 3.44 -0.14
CA LEU A 4 13.63 3.50 -0.42
C LEU A 4 13.03 2.11 -0.37
N SER A 5 12.10 1.90 0.54
CA SER A 5 11.44 0.60 0.71
C SER A 5 9.94 0.71 0.42
N ALA A 6 9.39 -0.37 -0.11
CA ALA A 6 7.94 -0.51 -0.27
C ALA A 6 7.34 -1.39 0.83
N LEU A 7 6.22 -0.95 1.39
CA LEU A 7 5.36 -1.72 2.25
C LEU A 7 4.10 -2.12 1.49
N ILE A 8 3.97 -3.39 1.15
CA ILE A 8 2.76 -3.92 0.53
C ILE A 8 1.77 -4.31 1.63
N LEU A 9 0.62 -3.64 1.66
CA LEU A 9 -0.45 -3.93 2.62
C LEU A 9 -1.19 -5.20 2.20
N ALA A 10 -0.93 -6.31 2.90
CA ALA A 10 -1.51 -7.63 2.62
C ALA A 10 -2.41 -8.16 3.75
N GLY A 11 -2.65 -7.37 4.79
CA GLY A 11 -3.41 -7.69 6.01
C GLY A 11 -4.91 -7.43 5.92
N GLY A 12 -5.59 -7.74 4.82
CA GLY A 12 -7.03 -7.55 4.67
C GLY A 12 -7.84 -8.84 4.83
N LYS A 13 -8.97 -8.80 5.57
CA LYS A 13 -9.95 -9.89 5.58
C LYS A 13 -10.72 -9.90 4.25
N SER A 14 -10.63 -11.00 3.49
CA SER A 14 -11.31 -11.19 2.19
C SER A 14 -12.81 -11.47 2.31
N SER A 15 -13.50 -10.97 3.31
CA SER A 15 -14.89 -11.34 3.66
C SER A 15 -15.89 -11.17 2.51
N ARG A 16 -15.59 -10.34 1.50
CA ARG A 16 -16.44 -10.10 0.33
C ARG A 16 -16.11 -10.98 -0.89
N MET A 17 -15.01 -11.73 -0.82
CA MET A 17 -14.51 -12.55 -1.95
C MET A 17 -14.90 -14.03 -1.83
N GLY A 18 -15.44 -14.49 -0.68
CA GLY A 18 -15.89 -15.86 -0.44
C GLY A 18 -15.38 -16.47 0.86
N VAL A 19 -16.02 -17.54 1.32
CA VAL A 19 -15.88 -18.11 2.68
C VAL A 19 -14.51 -18.79 2.92
N ASN A 20 -13.74 -19.12 1.87
CA ASN A 20 -12.51 -19.92 1.95
C ASN A 20 -11.22 -19.18 1.61
N ILE A 21 -11.24 -17.83 1.48
CA ILE A 21 -10.05 -17.07 1.11
C ILE A 21 -9.33 -16.63 2.38
N VAL A 22 -8.18 -17.25 2.65
CA VAL A 22 -7.34 -16.97 3.83
C VAL A 22 -6.73 -15.57 3.75
N SER A 23 -6.31 -15.14 2.55
CA SER A 23 -5.78 -13.79 2.32
C SER A 23 -6.11 -13.31 0.91
N LYS A 24 -6.46 -12.02 0.78
CA LYS A 24 -6.71 -11.36 -0.49
C LYS A 24 -5.49 -11.37 -1.42
N ALA A 25 -4.30 -11.41 -0.84
CA ALA A 25 -3.04 -11.49 -1.55
C ALA A 25 -2.97 -12.69 -2.52
N PHE A 26 -3.58 -13.82 -2.15
CA PHE A 26 -3.55 -15.06 -2.93
C PHE A 26 -4.77 -15.29 -3.83
N VAL A 27 -5.68 -14.33 -3.92
CA VAL A 27 -6.72 -14.36 -4.96
C VAL A 27 -6.04 -14.35 -6.32
N LYS A 28 -6.47 -15.26 -7.20
CA LYS A 28 -5.86 -15.40 -8.53
C LYS A 28 -6.56 -14.53 -9.55
N LEU A 29 -5.77 -13.79 -10.30
CA LEU A 29 -6.13 -13.08 -11.52
C LEU A 29 -5.37 -13.75 -12.68
N ASN A 30 -6.07 -14.38 -13.63
CA ASN A 30 -5.43 -15.21 -14.68
C ASN A 30 -4.37 -16.16 -14.12
N GLU A 31 -4.77 -17.04 -13.18
CA GLU A 31 -3.95 -18.04 -12.49
C GLU A 31 -2.78 -17.51 -11.65
N LYS A 32 -2.48 -16.21 -11.66
CA LYS A 32 -1.41 -15.59 -10.88
C LYS A 32 -1.97 -14.85 -9.65
N PRO A 33 -1.42 -15.02 -8.44
CA PRO A 33 -1.83 -14.29 -7.23
C PRO A 33 -1.77 -12.76 -7.42
N LEU A 34 -2.73 -12.03 -6.85
CA LEU A 34 -2.78 -10.56 -6.93
C LEU A 34 -1.50 -9.90 -6.42
N ILE A 35 -0.96 -10.41 -5.32
CA ILE A 35 0.27 -9.89 -4.73
C ILE A 35 1.47 -9.98 -5.66
N ASP A 36 1.54 -11.02 -6.52
CA ASP A 36 2.65 -11.21 -7.45
C ASP A 36 2.65 -10.15 -8.56
N TYR A 37 1.48 -9.66 -8.97
CA TYR A 37 1.39 -8.52 -9.89
C TYR A 37 1.96 -7.25 -9.25
N VAL A 38 1.59 -7.01 -7.99
CA VAL A 38 2.06 -5.82 -7.25
C VAL A 38 3.56 -5.89 -7.01
N ILE A 39 4.07 -7.03 -6.55
CA ILE A 39 5.51 -7.25 -6.33
C ILE A 39 6.27 -7.04 -7.63
N GLN A 40 5.86 -7.67 -8.74
CA GLN A 40 6.52 -7.54 -10.04
C GLN A 40 6.62 -6.10 -10.53
N SER A 41 5.62 -5.26 -10.21
CA SER A 41 5.63 -3.84 -10.60
C SER A 41 6.44 -2.96 -9.65
N ILE A 42 6.46 -3.27 -8.35
CA ILE A 42 7.08 -2.41 -7.32
C ILE A 42 8.54 -2.75 -7.07
N GLU A 43 8.91 -4.03 -7.05
CA GLU A 43 10.27 -4.46 -6.71
C GLU A 43 11.36 -3.79 -7.56
N PRO A 44 11.21 -3.57 -8.89
CA PRO A 44 12.21 -2.86 -9.69
C PRO A 44 12.33 -1.35 -9.38
N GLN A 45 11.42 -0.79 -8.58
CA GLN A 45 11.35 0.65 -8.29
C GLN A 45 11.91 1.01 -6.90
N VAL A 46 12.26 0.03 -6.06
CA VAL A 46 12.68 0.22 -4.66
C VAL A 46 13.88 -0.64 -4.31
N ASP A 47 14.56 -0.30 -3.22
CA ASP A 47 15.71 -1.08 -2.73
C ASP A 47 15.27 -2.35 -1.97
N SER A 48 14.08 -2.33 -1.37
CA SER A 48 13.51 -3.49 -0.68
C SER A 48 11.98 -3.48 -0.65
N VAL A 49 11.41 -4.68 -0.59
CA VAL A 49 9.96 -4.91 -0.45
C VAL A 49 9.70 -5.63 0.86
N LEU A 50 8.75 -5.12 1.64
CA LEU A 50 8.26 -5.71 2.87
C LEU A 50 6.74 -5.89 2.79
N LEU A 51 6.21 -6.88 3.48
CA LEU A 51 4.78 -7.19 3.50
C LEU A 51 4.19 -6.86 4.88
N SER A 52 3.08 -6.15 4.92
CA SER A 52 2.30 -5.95 6.14
C SER A 52 1.15 -6.95 6.19
N GLY A 53 1.11 -7.78 7.23
CA GLY A 53 0.06 -8.77 7.41
C GLY A 53 0.48 -9.90 8.36
N SER A 54 -0.40 -10.89 8.54
CA SER A 54 -0.10 -12.04 9.39
C SER A 54 0.87 -13.01 8.70
N ARG A 55 1.89 -13.47 9.42
CA ARG A 55 2.82 -14.51 8.93
C ARG A 55 2.10 -15.77 8.47
N THR A 56 1.06 -16.17 9.19
CA THR A 56 0.27 -17.37 8.85
C THR A 56 -0.51 -17.21 7.54
N SER A 57 -0.99 -16.00 7.26
CA SER A 57 -1.74 -15.72 6.03
C SER A 57 -0.86 -15.40 4.83
N LEU A 58 0.44 -15.21 5.01
CA LEU A 58 1.42 -14.89 3.96
C LEU A 58 2.51 -15.97 3.84
N LEU A 59 2.26 -17.15 4.38
CA LEU A 59 3.14 -18.30 4.27
C LEU A 59 3.46 -18.61 2.79
N GLY A 60 4.75 -18.85 2.52
CA GLY A 60 5.25 -19.18 1.17
C GLY A 60 5.80 -17.99 0.39
N LEU A 61 5.66 -16.75 0.89
CA LEU A 61 6.32 -15.59 0.30
C LEU A 61 7.70 -15.36 0.94
N SER A 62 8.72 -15.14 0.09
CA SER A 62 10.13 -14.96 0.52
C SER A 62 10.48 -13.52 0.87
N TYR A 63 9.53 -12.72 1.32
CA TYR A 63 9.71 -11.32 1.71
C TYR A 63 9.60 -11.15 3.23
N PRO A 64 10.32 -10.18 3.83
CA PRO A 64 10.14 -9.86 5.24
C PRO A 64 8.70 -9.46 5.54
N ILE A 65 8.13 -10.03 6.60
CA ILE A 65 6.75 -9.77 7.01
C ILE A 65 6.75 -8.96 8.30
N ILE A 66 6.04 -7.85 8.28
CA ILE A 66 5.74 -7.01 9.44
C ILE A 66 4.31 -7.32 9.88
N GLU A 67 4.17 -7.87 11.07
CA GLU A 67 2.87 -8.13 11.67
C GLU A 67 2.35 -6.87 12.35
N ASP A 68 1.04 -6.64 12.25
CA ASP A 68 0.41 -5.46 12.85
C ASP A 68 0.58 -5.47 14.38
N LEU A 69 1.18 -4.41 14.92
CA LEU A 69 1.29 -4.16 16.36
C LEU A 69 -0.08 -3.72 16.90
N GLY A 70 -0.83 -4.63 17.46
CA GLY A 70 -2.11 -4.33 18.10
C GLY A 70 -3.28 -5.04 17.45
N SER A 71 -3.80 -6.03 18.14
CA SER A 71 -4.88 -6.93 17.69
C SER A 71 -6.27 -6.27 17.58
N ARG A 72 -6.45 -5.03 18.04
CA ARG A 72 -7.77 -4.37 18.14
C ARG A 72 -8.12 -3.45 16.96
N TYR A 73 -7.13 -2.98 16.20
CA TYR A 73 -7.33 -2.06 15.10
C TYR A 73 -6.71 -2.64 13.85
N SER A 74 -7.51 -2.86 12.83
CA SER A 74 -7.07 -3.31 11.51
C SER A 74 -7.25 -2.16 10.52
N GLY A 75 -6.34 -2.05 9.55
CA GLY A 75 -6.42 -1.04 8.51
C GLY A 75 -5.03 -0.59 8.06
N PRO A 76 -4.96 0.23 7.01
CA PRO A 76 -3.68 0.63 6.43
C PRO A 76 -2.77 1.38 7.42
N LEU A 77 -3.33 2.10 8.39
CA LEU A 77 -2.57 2.81 9.41
C LEU A 77 -1.85 1.85 10.37
N ALA A 78 -2.42 0.68 10.68
CA ALA A 78 -1.78 -0.34 11.50
C ALA A 78 -0.49 -0.84 10.83
N GLY A 79 -0.55 -1.13 9.54
CA GLY A 79 0.63 -1.54 8.76
C GLY A 79 1.73 -0.48 8.75
N LEU A 80 1.38 0.79 8.49
CA LEU A 80 2.35 1.89 8.52
C LEU A 80 2.95 2.09 9.92
N TYR A 81 2.13 2.06 10.98
CA TYR A 81 2.61 2.16 12.36
C TYR A 81 3.61 1.05 12.68
N SER A 82 3.25 -0.20 12.38
CA SER A 82 4.12 -1.35 12.63
C SER A 82 5.42 -1.29 11.84
N ALA A 83 5.38 -0.79 10.61
CA ALA A 83 6.56 -0.57 9.79
C ALA A 83 7.49 0.48 10.42
N LEU A 84 6.98 1.63 10.84
CA LEU A 84 7.73 2.70 11.45
C LEU A 84 8.32 2.35 12.84
N GLU A 85 7.74 1.37 13.53
CA GLU A 85 8.30 0.82 14.80
C GLU A 85 9.30 -0.33 14.54
N SER A 86 9.40 -0.83 13.31
CA SER A 86 10.34 -1.89 12.93
C SER A 86 11.71 -1.34 12.57
N SER A 87 12.77 -1.96 13.07
CA SER A 87 14.17 -1.64 12.68
C SER A 87 14.47 -1.87 11.20
N LEU A 88 13.61 -2.58 10.48
CA LEU A 88 13.75 -2.80 9.03
C LEU A 88 13.62 -1.51 8.20
N PHE A 89 13.08 -0.44 8.79
CA PHE A 89 12.93 0.87 8.14
C PHE A 89 13.79 1.97 8.74
N ASP A 90 14.65 1.69 9.73
CA ASP A 90 15.43 2.72 10.44
C ASP A 90 16.36 3.53 9.51
N SER A 91 16.80 2.96 8.40
CA SER A 91 17.64 3.63 7.40
C SER A 91 16.87 4.32 6.27
N ASN A 92 15.53 4.21 6.25
CA ASN A 92 14.70 4.76 5.20
C ASN A 92 14.29 6.20 5.51
N GLU A 93 14.40 7.07 4.52
CA GLU A 93 13.82 8.42 4.58
C GLU A 93 12.35 8.40 4.17
N TYR A 94 12.01 7.51 3.22
CA TYR A 94 10.65 7.37 2.71
C TYR A 94 10.19 5.91 2.66
N ILE A 95 8.89 5.71 2.86
CA ILE A 95 8.21 4.43 2.71
C ILE A 95 7.13 4.59 1.65
N VAL A 96 7.18 3.76 0.60
CA VAL A 96 6.08 3.64 -0.36
C VAL A 96 5.07 2.63 0.16
N ILE A 97 3.79 2.98 0.13
CA ILE A 97 2.69 2.09 0.48
C ILE A 97 1.89 1.76 -0.77
N VAL A 98 1.64 0.47 -0.99
CA VAL A 98 0.74 -0.04 -2.01
C VAL A 98 -0.11 -1.18 -1.45
N PRO A 99 -1.36 -1.36 -1.92
CA PRO A 99 -2.20 -2.48 -1.49
C PRO A 99 -1.88 -3.73 -2.33
N CYS A 100 -2.01 -4.93 -1.75
CA CYS A 100 -1.79 -6.19 -2.46
C CYS A 100 -2.84 -6.52 -3.52
N ASP A 101 -3.94 -5.78 -3.55
CA ASP A 101 -5.10 -6.00 -4.41
C ASP A 101 -5.24 -4.99 -5.57
N GLY A 102 -4.20 -4.18 -5.79
CA GLY A 102 -4.11 -3.25 -6.92
C GLY A 102 -3.13 -3.76 -7.99
N PRO A 103 -3.52 -4.68 -8.89
CA PRO A 103 -2.58 -5.38 -9.77
C PRO A 103 -1.99 -4.55 -10.91
N PHE A 104 -2.52 -3.34 -11.15
CA PHE A 104 -2.14 -2.51 -12.31
C PHE A 104 -1.17 -1.36 -11.94
N VAL A 105 -0.40 -1.52 -10.88
CA VAL A 105 0.55 -0.49 -10.39
C VAL A 105 1.49 -0.04 -11.51
N PRO A 106 1.60 1.28 -11.77
CA PRO A 106 2.52 1.79 -12.80
C PRO A 106 3.99 1.58 -12.46
N ASN A 107 4.81 1.28 -13.46
CA ASN A 107 6.26 1.07 -13.33
C ASN A 107 7.05 2.35 -12.99
N ASN A 108 6.41 3.50 -12.93
CA ASN A 108 7.01 4.79 -12.56
C ASN A 108 6.30 5.44 -11.37
N LEU A 109 5.51 4.68 -10.60
CA LEU A 109 4.76 5.17 -9.45
C LEU A 109 5.69 5.77 -8.41
N VAL A 110 6.74 5.01 -8.04
CA VAL A 110 7.66 5.37 -6.96
C VAL A 110 8.46 6.63 -7.30
N CYS A 111 9.00 6.72 -8.51
CA CYS A 111 9.72 7.90 -8.96
C CYS A 111 8.85 9.16 -8.89
N LYS A 112 7.61 9.10 -9.43
CA LYS A 112 6.70 10.24 -9.41
C LYS A 112 6.25 10.66 -8.00
N LEU A 113 6.00 9.70 -7.11
CA LEU A 113 5.69 10.00 -5.71
C LEU A 113 6.88 10.64 -4.99
N HIS A 114 8.10 10.12 -5.26
CA HIS A 114 9.33 10.62 -4.65
C HIS A 114 9.65 12.05 -5.10
N ASP A 115 9.51 12.35 -6.39
CA ASP A 115 9.70 13.71 -6.89
C ASP A 115 8.69 14.67 -6.24
N ALA A 116 7.41 14.30 -6.23
CA ALA A 116 6.35 15.14 -5.67
C ALA A 116 6.49 15.40 -4.17
N ILE A 117 6.89 14.40 -3.37
CA ILE A 117 7.06 14.55 -1.91
C ILE A 117 8.27 15.44 -1.60
N LYS A 118 9.35 15.30 -2.37
CA LYS A 118 10.56 16.12 -2.20
C LYS A 118 10.38 17.56 -2.65
N GLU A 119 9.79 17.80 -3.81
CA GLU A 119 9.52 19.15 -4.31
C GLU A 119 8.68 19.99 -3.37
N ASN A 120 7.77 19.35 -2.63
CA ASN A 120 6.85 20.03 -1.71
C ASN A 120 7.29 19.94 -0.24
N ASP A 121 8.43 19.32 0.07
CA ASP A 121 8.88 18.97 1.44
C ASP A 121 7.72 18.40 2.29
N SER A 122 6.98 17.46 1.72
CA SER A 122 5.75 16.97 2.33
C SER A 122 6.01 15.80 3.28
N ASP A 123 5.08 15.62 4.23
CA ASP A 123 5.04 14.49 5.14
C ASP A 123 4.51 13.23 4.45
N VAL A 124 3.59 13.44 3.52
CA VAL A 124 2.97 12.38 2.72
C VAL A 124 2.56 12.89 1.35
N CYS A 125 2.72 12.03 0.34
CA CYS A 125 2.18 12.23 -1.00
C CYS A 125 1.20 11.11 -1.34
N PHE A 126 -0.04 11.48 -1.70
CA PHE A 126 -1.09 10.57 -2.16
C PHE A 126 -1.32 10.70 -3.66
N ILE A 127 -1.64 9.58 -4.31
CA ILE A 127 -2.17 9.62 -5.67
C ILE A 127 -3.60 10.18 -5.67
N GLN A 128 -3.88 11.06 -6.62
CA GLN A 128 -5.24 11.49 -6.98
C GLN A 128 -5.54 11.05 -8.42
N TYR A 129 -6.54 10.19 -8.58
CA TYR A 129 -6.97 9.69 -9.88
C TYR A 129 -8.44 10.04 -10.11
N ASP A 130 -8.74 10.72 -11.21
CA ASP A 130 -10.10 11.19 -11.55
C ASP A 130 -10.80 11.89 -10.35
N GLY A 131 -10.08 12.81 -9.70
CA GLY A 131 -10.56 13.55 -8.54
C GLY A 131 -10.65 12.74 -7.23
N ILE A 132 -10.38 11.43 -7.26
CA ILE A 132 -10.50 10.54 -6.10
C ILE A 132 -9.12 10.24 -5.50
N LEU A 133 -8.96 10.43 -4.19
CA LEU A 133 -7.73 10.08 -3.49
C LEU A 133 -7.59 8.57 -3.33
N GLN A 134 -6.46 8.06 -3.81
CA GLN A 134 -6.04 6.67 -3.71
C GLN A 134 -5.09 6.52 -2.51
N THR A 135 -5.62 6.59 -1.30
CA THR A 135 -4.80 6.76 -0.08
C THR A 135 -3.86 5.60 0.23
N THR A 136 -4.09 4.42 -0.31
CA THR A 136 -3.19 3.26 -0.19
C THR A 136 -2.11 3.20 -1.27
N PHE A 137 -2.11 4.14 -2.20
CA PHE A 137 -1.01 4.38 -3.14
C PHE A 137 -0.35 5.70 -2.76
N SER A 138 0.65 5.63 -1.91
CA SER A 138 1.21 6.81 -1.25
C SER A 138 2.68 6.64 -0.89
N MET A 139 3.36 7.76 -0.68
CA MET A 139 4.71 7.80 -0.12
C MET A 139 4.70 8.63 1.17
N TRP A 140 5.37 8.14 2.18
CA TRP A 140 5.43 8.72 3.51
C TRP A 140 6.87 9.03 3.90
N ASN A 141 7.13 10.24 4.38
CA ASN A 141 8.38 10.56 5.04
C ASN A 141 8.39 9.91 6.43
N THR A 142 9.47 9.24 6.80
CA THR A 142 9.57 8.53 8.11
C THR A 142 9.55 9.48 9.30
N ARG A 143 9.77 10.80 9.09
CA ARG A 143 9.63 11.83 10.13
C ARG A 143 8.23 11.89 10.77
N VAL A 144 7.22 11.31 10.12
CA VAL A 144 5.83 11.26 10.64
C VAL A 144 5.63 10.23 11.76
N LYS A 145 6.65 9.48 12.16
CA LYS A 145 6.56 8.36 13.11
C LYS A 145 5.73 8.70 14.36
N GLU A 146 6.02 9.83 15.02
CA GLU A 146 5.30 10.21 16.23
C GLU A 146 3.83 10.60 15.95
N SER A 147 3.56 11.23 14.82
CA SER A 147 2.19 11.56 14.39
C SER A 147 1.37 10.30 14.10
N VAL A 148 1.97 9.32 13.42
CA VAL A 148 1.36 8.02 13.13
C VAL A 148 1.09 7.26 14.44
N LYS A 149 2.07 7.22 15.35
CA LYS A 149 1.93 6.58 16.66
C LYS A 149 0.77 7.19 17.47
N LYS A 150 0.68 8.50 17.53
CA LYS A 150 -0.41 9.21 18.21
C LYS A 150 -1.77 8.89 17.57
N ALA A 151 -1.87 8.95 16.24
CA ALA A 151 -3.09 8.65 15.52
C ALA A 151 -3.57 7.21 15.79
N PHE A 152 -2.65 6.25 15.75
CA PHE A 152 -2.98 4.84 15.93
C PHE A 152 -3.32 4.50 17.39
N LEU A 153 -2.48 4.88 18.35
CA LEU A 153 -2.62 4.47 19.76
C LEU A 153 -3.63 5.31 20.55
N VAL A 154 -3.68 6.63 20.28
CA VAL A 154 -4.50 7.56 21.05
C VAL A 154 -5.84 7.82 20.38
N ASN A 155 -5.81 8.20 19.09
CA ASN A 155 -7.03 8.55 18.36
C ASN A 155 -7.78 7.31 17.85
N LYS A 156 -7.12 6.13 17.86
CA LYS A 156 -7.69 4.86 17.38
C LYS A 156 -8.14 4.94 15.92
N ASP A 157 -7.39 5.67 15.11
CA ASP A 157 -7.65 5.80 13.68
C ASP A 157 -7.20 4.53 12.94
N GLY A 158 -7.98 4.10 11.95
CA GLY A 158 -7.64 2.95 11.11
C GLY A 158 -7.20 3.33 9.70
N GLY A 159 -7.46 4.56 9.26
CA GLY A 159 -7.24 5.03 7.89
C GLY A 159 -6.38 6.27 7.79
N PHE A 160 -5.82 6.48 6.60
CA PHE A 160 -4.88 7.58 6.33
C PHE A 160 -5.52 8.97 6.23
N LYS A 161 -6.79 9.07 5.80
CA LYS A 161 -7.42 10.36 5.52
C LYS A 161 -7.46 11.32 6.72
N ARG A 162 -7.76 10.77 7.91
CA ARG A 162 -7.83 11.59 9.14
C ARG A 162 -6.45 12.04 9.59
N LEU A 163 -5.46 11.14 9.52
CA LEU A 163 -4.07 11.48 9.83
C LEU A 163 -3.54 12.55 8.88
N ALA A 164 -3.78 12.40 7.58
CA ALA A 164 -3.32 13.32 6.54
C ALA A 164 -3.83 14.76 6.73
N ALA A 165 -5.00 14.94 7.32
CA ALA A 165 -5.55 16.27 7.60
C ALA A 165 -4.71 17.09 8.61
N GLY A 166 -3.86 16.42 9.39
CA GLY A 166 -2.94 17.06 10.36
C GLY A 166 -1.48 17.10 9.90
N LEU A 167 -1.18 16.71 8.66
CA LEU A 167 0.16 16.63 8.08
C LEU A 167 0.30 17.55 6.86
N ASN A 168 1.54 17.90 6.51
CA ASN A 168 1.85 18.52 5.23
C ASN A 168 1.67 17.47 4.11
N SER A 169 0.50 17.49 3.47
CA SER A 169 0.09 16.47 2.50
C SER A 169 0.09 17.01 1.08
N THR A 170 0.76 16.31 0.17
CA THR A 170 0.72 16.55 -1.27
C THR A 170 -0.21 15.55 -1.95
N PHE A 171 -0.92 16.02 -2.98
CA PHE A 171 -1.79 15.20 -3.81
C PHE A 171 -1.25 15.23 -5.25
N LEU A 172 -0.77 14.08 -5.73
CA LEU A 172 -0.21 13.94 -7.07
C LEU A 172 -1.34 13.54 -8.04
N PRO A 173 -1.79 14.45 -8.91
CA PRO A 173 -2.75 14.10 -9.94
C PRO A 173 -2.13 13.13 -10.94
N TRP A 174 -2.80 12.00 -11.18
CA TRP A 174 -2.38 11.01 -12.16
C TRP A 174 -3.23 11.13 -13.43
N PRO A 175 -2.62 11.03 -14.60
CA PRO A 175 -3.36 11.09 -15.87
C PRO A 175 -4.46 10.02 -15.95
N VAL A 176 -5.66 10.43 -16.33
CA VAL A 176 -6.77 9.50 -16.54
C VAL A 176 -6.55 8.74 -17.85
N THR A 177 -6.60 7.43 -17.77
CA THR A 177 -6.40 6.50 -18.88
C THR A 177 -7.58 5.54 -18.99
N SER A 178 -7.68 4.78 -20.09
CA SER A 178 -8.74 3.78 -20.31
C SER A 178 -8.80 2.71 -19.23
N VAL A 179 -7.66 2.40 -18.59
CA VAL A 179 -7.56 1.50 -17.45
C VAL A 179 -7.15 2.31 -16.23
N ASN A 180 -7.92 2.21 -15.13
CA ASN A 180 -7.53 2.81 -13.87
C ASN A 180 -6.36 2.02 -13.26
N PRO A 181 -5.12 2.57 -13.18
CA PRO A 181 -3.98 1.85 -12.65
C PRO A 181 -4.00 1.67 -11.11
N PHE A 182 -4.94 2.33 -10.44
CA PHE A 182 -5.16 2.25 -8.99
C PHE A 182 -6.44 1.47 -8.64
N PHE A 183 -6.91 0.65 -9.57
CA PHE A 183 -8.09 -0.18 -9.38
C PHE A 183 -7.81 -1.31 -8.38
N ASN A 184 -8.58 -1.34 -7.29
CA ASN A 184 -8.49 -2.38 -6.26
C ASN A 184 -9.55 -3.46 -6.49
N ILE A 185 -9.15 -4.72 -6.48
CA ILE A 185 -10.03 -5.87 -6.63
C ILE A 185 -10.62 -6.24 -5.26
N ASN A 186 -11.89 -5.88 -5.02
CA ASN A 186 -12.59 -6.06 -3.76
C ASN A 186 -13.71 -7.11 -3.80
N SER A 187 -14.14 -7.51 -4.99
CA SER A 187 -15.25 -8.43 -5.22
C SER A 187 -15.00 -9.32 -6.44
N LYS A 188 -15.83 -10.36 -6.61
CA LYS A 188 -15.83 -11.18 -7.83
C LYS A 188 -16.10 -10.37 -9.09
N LYS A 189 -16.94 -9.35 -9.00
CA LYS A 189 -17.20 -8.44 -10.12
C LYS A 189 -15.94 -7.67 -10.53
N ASP A 190 -15.17 -7.18 -9.55
CA ASP A 190 -13.92 -6.49 -9.81
C ASP A 190 -12.88 -7.44 -10.42
N LEU A 191 -12.85 -8.70 -9.99
CA LEU A 191 -11.95 -9.71 -10.54
C LEU A 191 -12.26 -9.97 -12.03
N ASN A 192 -13.53 -10.19 -12.37
CA ASN A 192 -13.93 -10.39 -13.76
C ASN A 192 -13.59 -9.17 -14.64
N LEU A 193 -13.75 -7.95 -14.08
CA LEU A 193 -13.36 -6.73 -14.80
C LEU A 193 -11.84 -6.67 -14.99
N ALA A 194 -11.06 -7.03 -13.97
CA ALA A 194 -9.60 -7.05 -14.06
C ALA A 194 -9.11 -8.10 -15.08
N GLU A 195 -9.75 -9.27 -15.17
CA GLU A 195 -9.47 -10.27 -16.20
C GLU A 195 -9.73 -9.74 -17.61
N ALA A 196 -10.85 -9.03 -17.80
CA ALA A 196 -11.15 -8.39 -19.08
C ALA A 196 -10.11 -7.32 -19.46
N ILE A 197 -9.62 -6.55 -18.49
CA ILE A 197 -8.55 -5.54 -18.69
C ILE A 197 -7.25 -6.20 -19.15
N LEU A 198 -6.87 -7.35 -18.60
CA LEU A 198 -5.64 -8.06 -18.99
C LEU A 198 -5.71 -8.69 -20.38
N CYS A 199 -6.89 -8.78 -20.98
CA CYS A 199 -7.09 -9.28 -22.34
C CYS A 199 -7.05 -8.16 -23.41
N LEU A 200 -6.90 -6.89 -23.02
CA LEU A 200 -6.78 -5.74 -23.93
C LEU A 200 -5.32 -5.50 -24.32
#